data_895680d88c8e4b0cc0511479e204905a
#
_entry.id   895680d88c8e4b0cc0511479e204905a
#
_cell.length_a   1.000
_cell.length_b   1.000
_cell.length_c   1.000
_cell.angle_alpha   90.00
_cell.angle_beta   90.00
_cell.angle_gamma   90.00
#
_symmetry.space_group_name_H-M   'P 1'
#
loop_
_entity.id
_entity.type
_entity.pdbx_description
1 polymer ?
#
loop_
_entity_poly.entity_id
_entity_poly.type
_entity_poly.pdbx_seq_one_letter_code
_entity_poly.pdbx_strand_id
1 'polypeptide(L)'
;MRTNFFSFKSRQQAKLANLLSARFQRRRILCMASLTLGLALLSHPLAALADSGSILYQLPYQWVNDNGQATRLQYFKGKPSILVMSYGACKKVCSTSLMRMEQMQTLLDQNKIEGNFVIVGLDPVNDRPEDWRSYRQLRKLERSNWYFLSGSAADIKSLAAQLGVNYWVYHDHIMHDFVITLLDKDGNTMRRMLNGGEKLEQFLQPILSSTAAVSANNAQTSPTKVPH
;
A
#
# COMPACT_ATOMS: atom_id res chain seq x y z
N MET A 1 -25.65 52.61 -76.98
CA MET A 1 -25.94 52.51 -75.53
C MET A 1 -26.08 51.07 -75.04
N ARG A 2 -25.06 50.15 -75.25
CA ARG A 2 -25.18 48.75 -74.80
C ARG A 2 -23.93 48.16 -74.08
N THR A 3 -22.92 48.94 -73.75
CA THR A 3 -21.65 48.50 -73.26
C THR A 3 -21.45 48.63 -71.71
N ASN A 4 -22.31 49.35 -71.00
CA ASN A 4 -22.10 49.63 -69.57
C ASN A 4 -22.82 48.66 -68.62
N PHE A 5 -23.69 47.82 -69.09
CA PHE A 5 -24.48 46.91 -68.23
C PHE A 5 -23.71 45.60 -67.86
N PHE A 6 -22.83 45.17 -68.74
CA PHE A 6 -22.03 43.98 -68.55
C PHE A 6 -20.89 44.18 -67.54
N SER A 7 -20.31 45.35 -67.48
CA SER A 7 -19.22 45.70 -66.58
C SER A 7 -19.66 45.81 -65.12
N PHE A 8 -20.92 46.16 -64.85
CA PHE A 8 -21.44 46.33 -63.50
C PHE A 8 -21.74 44.96 -62.83
N LYS A 9 -22.28 44.00 -63.60
CA LYS A 9 -22.56 42.63 -63.08
C LYS A 9 -21.29 41.86 -62.72
N SER A 10 -20.23 42.02 -63.52
CA SER A 10 -18.95 41.30 -63.20
C SER A 10 -18.27 41.84 -61.96
N ARG A 11 -18.31 43.13 -61.68
CA ARG A 11 -17.77 43.71 -60.44
C ARG A 11 -18.54 43.34 -59.17
N GLN A 12 -19.86 43.17 -59.26
CA GLN A 12 -20.70 42.74 -58.17
C GLN A 12 -20.46 41.29 -57.86
N GLN A 13 -20.31 40.41 -58.84
CA GLN A 13 -20.02 38.99 -58.63
C GLN A 13 -18.63 38.81 -58.05
N ALA A 14 -17.60 39.56 -58.44
CA ALA A 14 -16.28 39.50 -57.88
C ALA A 14 -16.24 39.94 -56.38
N LYS A 15 -17.01 40.94 -55.98
CA LYS A 15 -17.13 41.41 -54.60
C LYS A 15 -17.84 40.32 -53.70
N LEU A 16 -18.88 39.70 -54.21
CA LEU A 16 -19.59 38.63 -53.52
C LEU A 16 -18.70 37.39 -53.32
N ALA A 17 -17.93 36.99 -54.34
CA ALA A 17 -16.99 35.87 -54.27
C ALA A 17 -15.89 36.13 -53.23
N ASN A 18 -15.35 37.32 -53.18
CA ASN A 18 -14.33 37.68 -52.18
C ASN A 18 -14.88 37.76 -50.74
N LEU A 19 -16.13 38.20 -50.54
CA LEU A 19 -16.77 38.21 -49.22
C LEU A 19 -17.09 36.80 -48.73
N LEU A 20 -17.48 35.90 -49.62
CA LEU A 20 -17.74 34.50 -49.30
C LEU A 20 -16.44 33.72 -48.96
N SER A 21 -15.37 33.98 -49.74
CA SER A 21 -14.07 33.36 -49.46
C SER A 21 -13.47 33.82 -48.14
N ALA A 22 -13.59 35.12 -47.80
CA ALA A 22 -13.12 35.66 -46.53
C ALA A 22 -13.90 35.09 -45.31
N ARG A 23 -15.22 34.86 -45.45
CA ARG A 23 -16.03 34.23 -44.41
C ARG A 23 -15.70 32.75 -44.25
N PHE A 24 -15.37 32.05 -45.32
CA PHE A 24 -14.99 30.65 -45.29
C PHE A 24 -13.59 30.45 -44.68
N GLN A 25 -12.67 31.36 -44.98
CA GLN A 25 -11.32 31.34 -44.42
C GLN A 25 -11.28 31.64 -42.90
N ARG A 26 -12.11 32.61 -42.46
CA ARG A 26 -12.28 32.91 -41.02
C ARG A 26 -12.88 31.74 -40.23
N ARG A 27 -13.85 31.02 -40.82
CA ARG A 27 -14.43 29.82 -40.18
C ARG A 27 -13.43 28.66 -40.08
N ARG A 28 -12.54 28.47 -41.08
CA ARG A 28 -11.48 27.45 -41.04
C ARG A 28 -10.43 27.77 -39.98
N ILE A 29 -10.05 29.00 -39.80
CA ILE A 29 -9.08 29.44 -38.78
C ILE A 29 -9.68 29.26 -37.37
N LEU A 30 -10.96 29.58 -37.15
CA LEU A 30 -11.63 29.38 -35.89
C LEU A 30 -11.83 27.90 -35.55
N CYS A 31 -12.12 27.05 -36.52
CA CYS A 31 -12.23 25.60 -36.30
C CYS A 31 -10.86 24.94 -35.99
N MET A 32 -9.78 25.42 -36.62
CA MET A 32 -8.44 24.90 -36.33
C MET A 32 -7.91 25.36 -34.96
N ALA A 33 -8.23 26.58 -34.55
CA ALA A 33 -7.84 27.08 -33.23
C ALA A 33 -8.57 26.36 -32.08
N SER A 34 -9.84 25.96 -32.27
CA SER A 34 -10.59 25.19 -31.29
C SER A 34 -10.14 23.72 -31.20
N LEU A 35 -9.65 23.15 -32.30
CA LEU A 35 -9.15 21.76 -32.31
C LEU A 35 -7.79 21.61 -31.60
N THR A 36 -6.92 22.63 -31.72
CA THR A 36 -5.62 22.62 -31.03
C THR A 36 -5.73 22.90 -29.54
N LEU A 37 -6.70 23.69 -29.10
CA LEU A 37 -6.95 23.94 -27.69
C LEU A 37 -7.59 22.74 -26.98
N GLY A 38 -8.40 21.95 -27.68
CA GLY A 38 -9.01 20.71 -27.15
C GLY A 38 -8.00 19.58 -26.96
N LEU A 39 -6.95 19.49 -27.77
CA LEU A 39 -5.95 18.44 -27.69
C LEU A 39 -4.90 18.71 -26.60
N ALA A 40 -4.68 19.96 -26.22
CA ALA A 40 -3.78 20.34 -25.14
C ALA A 40 -4.35 20.04 -23.73
N LEU A 41 -5.67 19.89 -23.61
CA LEU A 41 -6.33 19.54 -22.35
C LEU A 41 -6.39 18.03 -22.08
N LEU A 42 -6.06 17.19 -23.06
CA LEU A 42 -6.02 15.72 -22.93
C LEU A 42 -4.64 15.16 -22.60
N SER A 43 -3.60 16.00 -22.58
CA SER A 43 -2.28 15.65 -22.06
C SER A 43 -2.14 16.00 -20.58
N HIS A 44 -3.17 15.73 -19.77
CA HIS A 44 -2.91 15.48 -18.36
C HIS A 44 -2.10 14.20 -18.33
N PRO A 45 -0.86 14.20 -17.77
CA PRO A 45 -0.26 12.95 -17.43
C PRO A 45 -1.32 12.26 -16.56
N LEU A 46 -1.76 11.09 -16.97
CA LEU A 46 -2.35 10.14 -16.07
C LEU A 46 -1.27 10.01 -15.00
N ALA A 47 -1.34 10.83 -13.97
CA ALA A 47 -0.60 10.60 -12.76
C ALA A 47 -0.99 9.16 -12.46
N ALA A 48 -0.07 8.24 -12.78
CA ALA A 48 -0.17 6.90 -12.28
C ALA A 48 -0.57 7.14 -10.83
N LEU A 49 -1.72 6.63 -10.43
CA LEU A 49 -2.01 6.39 -9.03
C LEU A 49 -0.83 5.51 -8.62
N ALA A 50 0.32 6.15 -8.35
CA ALA A 50 1.29 5.55 -7.48
C ALA A 50 0.41 5.12 -6.33
N ASP A 51 0.26 3.82 -6.18
CA ASP A 51 -0.22 3.22 -4.96
C ASP A 51 0.55 3.95 -3.86
N SER A 52 -0.02 5.05 -3.41
CA SER A 52 0.43 5.75 -2.22
C SER A 52 0.04 4.78 -1.13
N GLY A 53 0.90 3.74 -0.99
CA GLY A 53 0.75 2.69 -0.03
C GLY A 53 0.42 3.38 1.26
N SER A 54 -0.83 3.24 1.70
CA SER A 54 -1.27 3.92 2.90
C SER A 54 -0.28 3.53 3.99
N ILE A 55 0.45 4.53 4.49
CA ILE A 55 1.42 4.29 5.56
C ILE A 55 0.59 3.80 6.74
N LEU A 56 0.59 2.49 6.96
CA LEU A 56 -0.29 1.83 7.93
C LEU A 56 -0.15 2.45 9.33
N TYR A 57 1.04 2.97 9.63
CA TYR A 57 1.29 3.63 10.92
C TYR A 57 0.63 5.00 11.08
N GLN A 58 0.11 5.61 10.01
CA GLN A 58 -0.64 6.88 10.06
C GLN A 58 -2.15 6.68 10.20
N LEU A 59 -2.63 5.45 10.10
CA LEU A 59 -4.05 5.16 10.24
C LEU A 59 -4.52 5.47 11.66
N PRO A 60 -5.71 6.10 11.82
CA PRO A 60 -6.19 6.58 13.11
C PRO A 60 -6.78 5.49 14.00
N TYR A 61 -6.59 4.21 13.64
CA TYR A 61 -7.21 3.09 14.32
C TYR A 61 -6.68 2.92 15.75
N GLN A 62 -7.60 2.54 16.64
CA GLN A 62 -7.31 2.32 18.05
C GLN A 62 -7.30 0.82 18.34
N TRP A 63 -6.24 0.37 18.99
CA TRP A 63 -6.07 -1.01 19.39
C TRP A 63 -5.83 -1.12 20.88
N VAL A 64 -6.12 -2.28 21.44
CA VAL A 64 -5.75 -2.63 22.82
C VAL A 64 -4.88 -3.88 22.74
N ASN A 65 -3.70 -3.84 23.37
CA ASN A 65 -2.81 -5.00 23.38
C ASN A 65 -3.26 -6.04 24.42
N ASP A 66 -2.64 -7.22 24.41
CA ASP A 66 -2.93 -8.32 25.32
C ASP A 66 -2.65 -8.02 26.80
N ASN A 67 -1.99 -6.89 27.12
CA ASN A 67 -1.84 -6.36 28.48
C ASN A 67 -2.96 -5.38 28.87
N GLY A 68 -3.92 -5.12 27.99
CA GLY A 68 -5.00 -4.17 28.22
C GLY A 68 -4.63 -2.70 27.99
N GLN A 69 -3.48 -2.43 27.36
CA GLN A 69 -3.00 -1.08 27.11
C GLN A 69 -3.46 -0.59 25.73
N ALA A 70 -4.00 0.64 25.69
CA ALA A 70 -4.32 1.30 24.45
C ALA A 70 -3.05 1.55 23.61
N THR A 71 -3.11 1.26 22.31
CA THR A 71 -2.00 1.41 21.40
C THR A 71 -2.46 1.80 19.99
N ARG A 72 -1.52 2.10 19.11
CA ARG A 72 -1.72 2.36 17.68
C ARG A 72 -0.63 1.65 16.89
N LEU A 73 -0.85 1.42 15.59
CA LEU A 73 0.18 0.82 14.75
C LEU A 73 1.45 1.68 14.68
N GLN A 74 1.35 2.97 14.87
CA GLN A 74 2.50 3.88 14.97
C GLN A 74 3.49 3.51 16.09
N TYR A 75 3.07 2.78 17.11
CA TYR A 75 3.95 2.28 18.17
C TYR A 75 5.09 1.40 17.62
N PHE A 76 4.87 0.73 16.51
CA PHE A 76 5.83 -0.18 15.88
C PHE A 76 6.84 0.52 14.96
N LYS A 77 6.79 1.84 14.84
CA LYS A 77 7.73 2.63 14.05
C LYS A 77 9.16 2.44 14.52
N GLY A 78 10.10 2.46 13.58
CA GLY A 78 11.54 2.35 13.83
C GLY A 78 12.12 0.96 13.58
N LYS A 79 11.28 -0.08 13.53
CA LYS A 79 11.68 -1.46 13.21
C LYS A 79 10.76 -2.04 12.14
N PRO A 80 11.24 -2.94 11.28
CA PRO A 80 10.36 -3.68 10.38
C PRO A 80 9.33 -4.46 11.18
N SER A 81 8.13 -4.63 10.62
CA SER A 81 7.05 -5.36 11.26
C SER A 81 6.46 -6.41 10.34
N ILE A 82 6.17 -7.57 10.88
CA ILE A 82 5.45 -8.67 10.21
C ILE A 82 4.07 -8.69 10.82
N LEU A 83 3.05 -8.38 10.02
CA LEU A 83 1.68 -8.20 10.45
C LEU A 83 0.77 -9.25 9.82
N VAL A 84 -0.11 -9.85 10.63
CA VAL A 84 -1.17 -10.77 10.21
C VAL A 84 -2.48 -10.41 10.88
N MET A 85 -3.58 -10.62 10.17
CA MET A 85 -4.91 -10.62 10.77
C MET A 85 -5.37 -12.08 10.97
N SER A 86 -5.85 -12.38 12.17
CA SER A 86 -6.18 -13.74 12.60
C SER A 86 -7.22 -13.71 13.71
N TYR A 87 -7.70 -14.86 14.20
CA TYR A 87 -8.55 -14.91 15.39
C TYR A 87 -8.17 -16.09 16.29
N GLY A 88 -8.30 -15.92 17.61
CA GLY A 88 -7.80 -16.85 18.61
C GLY A 88 -8.44 -18.24 18.57
N ALA A 89 -9.71 -18.36 18.18
CA ALA A 89 -10.42 -19.63 18.10
C ALA A 89 -10.10 -20.46 16.83
N CYS A 90 -9.27 -19.96 15.92
CA CYS A 90 -8.92 -20.66 14.68
C CYS A 90 -8.03 -21.89 14.94
N LYS A 91 -8.51 -23.06 14.54
CA LYS A 91 -7.78 -24.32 14.72
C LYS A 91 -6.96 -24.75 13.50
N LYS A 92 -7.12 -24.12 12.33
CA LYS A 92 -6.52 -24.58 11.06
C LYS A 92 -5.62 -23.54 10.38
N VAL A 93 -6.16 -22.45 9.88
CA VAL A 93 -5.41 -21.47 9.05
C VAL A 93 -4.49 -20.62 9.90
N CYS A 94 -4.92 -20.20 11.09
CA CYS A 94 -4.10 -19.39 12.00
C CYS A 94 -2.86 -20.13 12.49
N SER A 95 -2.93 -21.46 12.63
CA SER A 95 -1.75 -22.26 12.96
C SER A 95 -0.67 -22.15 11.87
N THR A 96 -1.06 -22.10 10.60
CA THR A 96 -0.10 -21.95 9.50
C THR A 96 0.54 -20.55 9.50
N SER A 97 -0.24 -19.49 9.65
CA SER A 97 0.29 -18.11 9.70
C SER A 97 1.25 -17.94 10.89
N LEU A 98 0.87 -18.38 12.08
CA LEU A 98 1.72 -18.33 13.26
C LEU A 98 3.00 -19.16 13.11
N MET A 99 2.91 -20.38 12.61
CA MET A 99 4.09 -21.22 12.35
C MET A 99 5.05 -20.52 11.37
N ARG A 100 4.51 -19.86 10.33
CA ARG A 100 5.34 -19.10 9.40
C ARG A 100 6.00 -17.89 10.09
N MET A 101 5.27 -17.19 10.96
CA MET A 101 5.83 -16.08 11.74
C MET A 101 6.91 -16.56 12.71
N GLU A 102 6.76 -17.70 13.36
CA GLU A 102 7.81 -18.30 14.22
C GLU A 102 9.07 -18.66 13.41
N GLN A 103 8.89 -19.21 12.22
CA GLN A 103 10.01 -19.47 11.30
C GLN A 103 10.70 -18.17 10.85
N MET A 104 9.91 -17.11 10.55
CA MET A 104 10.45 -15.78 10.23
C MET A 104 11.22 -15.20 11.43
N GLN A 105 10.70 -15.33 12.64
CA GLN A 105 11.42 -14.92 13.86
C GLN A 105 12.78 -15.61 13.95
N THR A 106 12.83 -16.92 13.72
CA THR A 106 14.09 -17.67 13.73
C THR A 106 15.09 -17.13 12.71
N LEU A 107 14.64 -16.81 11.49
CA LEU A 107 15.51 -16.23 10.47
C LEU A 107 15.99 -14.83 10.85
N LEU A 108 15.14 -13.99 11.43
CA LEU A 108 15.55 -12.67 11.90
C LEU A 108 16.59 -12.78 13.04
N ASP A 109 16.39 -13.69 13.98
CA ASP A 109 17.34 -13.94 15.08
C ASP A 109 18.72 -14.38 14.54
N GLN A 110 18.74 -15.31 13.58
CA GLN A 110 19.98 -15.79 12.95
C GLN A 110 20.75 -14.66 12.25
N ASN A 111 20.04 -13.69 11.70
CA ASN A 111 20.61 -12.53 11.02
C ASN A 111 20.79 -11.31 11.95
N LYS A 112 20.50 -11.43 13.25
CA LYS A 112 20.58 -10.36 14.27
C LYS A 112 19.72 -9.14 13.89
N ILE A 113 18.56 -9.37 13.26
CA ILE A 113 17.61 -8.34 12.85
C ILE A 113 16.50 -8.26 13.87
N GLU A 114 16.30 -7.08 14.42
CA GLU A 114 15.14 -6.82 15.27
C GLU A 114 13.91 -6.50 14.42
N GLY A 115 12.76 -7.09 14.75
CA GLY A 115 11.50 -6.84 14.09
C GLY A 115 10.32 -7.09 15.03
N ASN A 116 9.18 -6.50 14.73
CA ASN A 116 7.94 -6.70 15.46
C ASN A 116 7.07 -7.75 14.76
N PHE A 117 6.40 -8.57 15.55
CA PHE A 117 5.41 -9.54 15.10
C PHE A 117 4.05 -9.10 15.64
N VAL A 118 3.15 -8.69 14.74
CA VAL A 118 1.88 -8.07 15.11
C VAL A 118 0.73 -8.92 14.62
N ILE A 119 -0.09 -9.39 15.54
CA ILE A 119 -1.29 -10.17 15.28
C ILE A 119 -2.49 -9.30 15.63
N VAL A 120 -3.37 -9.03 14.66
CA VAL A 120 -4.59 -8.25 14.86
C VAL A 120 -5.80 -9.17 14.81
N GLY A 121 -6.63 -9.13 15.84
CA GLY A 121 -7.82 -9.95 15.97
C GLY A 121 -8.88 -9.62 14.92
N LEU A 122 -9.49 -10.66 14.35
CA LEU A 122 -10.63 -10.55 13.41
C LEU A 122 -11.98 -10.66 14.12
N ASP A 123 -12.00 -11.15 15.35
CA ASP A 123 -13.19 -11.35 16.15
C ASP A 123 -13.26 -10.34 17.30
N PRO A 124 -13.97 -9.22 17.14
CA PRO A 124 -14.02 -8.20 18.19
C PRO A 124 -14.71 -8.67 19.50
N VAL A 125 -15.39 -9.81 19.46
CA VAL A 125 -16.11 -10.37 20.62
C VAL A 125 -15.23 -11.35 21.38
N ASN A 126 -14.46 -12.21 20.66
CA ASN A 126 -13.70 -13.31 21.24
C ASN A 126 -12.18 -13.12 21.16
N ASP A 127 -11.70 -12.04 20.53
CA ASP A 127 -10.27 -11.68 20.50
C ASP A 127 -10.01 -10.48 21.43
N ARG A 128 -10.54 -10.52 22.66
CA ARG A 128 -10.31 -9.49 23.68
C ARG A 128 -8.90 -9.62 24.26
N PRO A 129 -8.37 -8.60 24.94
CA PRO A 129 -7.03 -8.64 25.54
C PRO A 129 -6.77 -9.86 26.42
N GLU A 130 -7.75 -10.27 27.23
CA GLU A 130 -7.67 -11.45 28.09
C GLU A 130 -7.68 -12.76 27.31
N ASP A 131 -8.39 -12.83 26.18
CA ASP A 131 -8.43 -14.01 25.31
C ASP A 131 -7.07 -14.18 24.62
N TRP A 132 -6.49 -13.07 24.11
CA TRP A 132 -5.15 -13.04 23.52
C TRP A 132 -4.06 -13.41 24.53
N ARG A 133 -4.17 -12.95 25.78
CA ARG A 133 -3.22 -13.34 26.85
C ARG A 133 -3.25 -14.84 27.09
N SER A 134 -4.44 -15.43 27.21
CA SER A 134 -4.62 -16.87 27.38
C SER A 134 -4.10 -17.66 26.17
N TYR A 135 -4.39 -17.16 24.96
CA TYR A 135 -3.90 -17.75 23.72
C TYR A 135 -2.37 -17.76 23.65
N ARG A 136 -1.75 -16.63 23.97
CA ARG A 136 -0.30 -16.45 24.00
C ARG A 136 0.39 -17.41 24.96
N GLN A 137 -0.14 -17.54 26.16
CA GLN A 137 0.36 -18.49 27.17
C GLN A 137 0.24 -19.96 26.70
N LEU A 138 -0.92 -20.32 26.16
CA LEU A 138 -1.17 -21.68 25.65
C LEU A 138 -0.21 -22.04 24.51
N ARG A 139 0.13 -21.09 23.66
CA ARG A 139 1.03 -21.24 22.50
C ARG A 139 2.49 -21.00 22.83
N LYS A 140 2.85 -20.62 24.06
CA LYS A 140 4.21 -20.29 24.51
C LYS A 140 4.86 -19.19 23.65
N LEU A 141 4.06 -18.20 23.21
CA LEU A 141 4.50 -17.07 22.39
C LEU A 141 4.92 -15.89 23.28
N GLU A 142 5.89 -16.09 24.19
CA GLU A 142 6.20 -15.13 25.26
C GLU A 142 7.25 -14.10 24.90
N ARG A 143 7.68 -14.03 23.63
CA ARG A 143 8.67 -13.05 23.19
C ARG A 143 8.13 -11.63 23.29
N SER A 144 8.94 -10.68 23.75
CA SER A 144 8.55 -9.28 23.99
C SER A 144 8.24 -8.49 22.72
N ASN A 145 8.68 -8.96 21.55
CA ASN A 145 8.44 -8.36 20.25
C ASN A 145 7.22 -8.95 19.51
N TRP A 146 6.42 -9.74 20.19
CA TRP A 146 5.14 -10.27 19.71
C TRP A 146 3.99 -9.52 20.36
N TYR A 147 3.09 -9.00 19.56
CA TYR A 147 1.98 -8.14 19.98
C TYR A 147 0.67 -8.69 19.45
N PHE A 148 -0.30 -8.85 20.33
CA PHE A 148 -1.64 -9.29 20.01
C PHE A 148 -2.60 -8.12 20.25
N LEU A 149 -3.34 -7.73 19.22
CA LEU A 149 -4.13 -6.51 19.22
C LEU A 149 -5.61 -6.82 19.04
N SER A 150 -6.41 -6.26 19.91
CA SER A 150 -7.88 -6.23 19.86
C SER A 150 -8.34 -4.89 19.36
N GLY A 151 -9.42 -4.83 18.56
CA GLY A 151 -9.94 -3.59 18.02
C GLY A 151 -11.45 -3.56 17.88
N SER A 152 -11.99 -2.41 17.49
CA SER A 152 -13.38 -2.29 17.12
C SER A 152 -13.67 -3.01 15.79
N ALA A 153 -14.92 -3.47 15.60
CA ALA A 153 -15.33 -4.07 14.32
C ALA A 153 -15.09 -3.13 13.12
N ALA A 154 -15.22 -1.83 13.32
CA ALA A 154 -14.98 -0.82 12.29
C ALA A 154 -13.49 -0.72 11.93
N ASP A 155 -12.59 -0.65 12.92
CA ASP A 155 -11.14 -0.57 12.70
C ASP A 155 -10.60 -1.87 12.09
N ILE A 156 -11.09 -3.03 12.57
CA ILE A 156 -10.76 -4.36 12.02
C ILE A 156 -11.13 -4.41 10.53
N LYS A 157 -12.37 -4.04 10.18
CA LYS A 157 -12.85 -4.02 8.79
C LYS A 157 -12.00 -3.10 7.92
N SER A 158 -11.69 -1.91 8.43
CA SER A 158 -10.91 -0.93 7.70
C SER A 158 -9.47 -1.37 7.50
N LEU A 159 -8.83 -1.96 8.51
CA LEU A 159 -7.47 -2.50 8.40
C LEU A 159 -7.43 -3.70 7.44
N ALA A 160 -8.41 -4.61 7.52
CA ALA A 160 -8.51 -5.75 6.61
C ALA A 160 -8.57 -5.30 5.15
N ALA A 161 -9.37 -4.28 4.84
CA ALA A 161 -9.44 -3.70 3.49
C ALA A 161 -8.08 -3.12 3.03
N GLN A 162 -7.35 -2.41 3.91
CA GLN A 162 -6.02 -1.87 3.60
C GLN A 162 -4.98 -2.97 3.34
N LEU A 163 -5.07 -4.07 4.07
CA LEU A 163 -4.16 -5.21 3.92
C LEU A 163 -4.57 -6.17 2.79
N GLY A 164 -5.75 -6.00 2.19
CA GLY A 164 -6.29 -6.91 1.19
C GLY A 164 -6.69 -8.26 1.80
N VAL A 165 -7.18 -8.26 3.04
CA VAL A 165 -7.67 -9.45 3.74
C VAL A 165 -9.19 -9.50 3.62
N ASN A 166 -9.72 -10.51 2.91
CA ASN A 166 -11.14 -10.81 2.95
C ASN A 166 -11.42 -11.72 4.15
N TYR A 167 -12.50 -11.46 4.85
CA TYR A 167 -12.97 -12.33 5.92
C TYR A 167 -14.50 -12.31 6.02
N TRP A 168 -15.07 -13.42 6.46
CA TRP A 168 -16.52 -13.58 6.63
C TRP A 168 -16.82 -14.62 7.70
N VAL A 169 -17.98 -14.47 8.34
CA VAL A 169 -18.46 -15.46 9.31
C VAL A 169 -19.08 -16.63 8.56
N TYR A 170 -18.70 -17.85 8.90
CA TYR A 170 -19.28 -19.09 8.39
C TYR A 170 -19.54 -20.03 9.57
N HIS A 171 -20.81 -20.20 9.93
CA HIS A 171 -21.24 -20.84 11.16
C HIS A 171 -20.61 -20.16 12.41
N ASP A 172 -19.83 -20.92 13.18
CA ASP A 172 -19.10 -20.48 14.38
C ASP A 172 -17.62 -20.12 14.09
N HIS A 173 -17.26 -20.02 12.82
CA HIS A 173 -15.90 -19.74 12.38
C HIS A 173 -15.80 -18.44 11.59
N ILE A 174 -14.65 -17.79 11.70
CA ILE A 174 -14.27 -16.70 10.80
C ILE A 174 -13.36 -17.26 9.72
N MET A 175 -13.86 -17.28 8.51
CA MET A 175 -13.06 -17.58 7.33
C MET A 175 -12.30 -16.33 6.91
N HIS A 176 -11.03 -16.45 6.59
CA HIS A 176 -10.22 -15.33 6.13
C HIS A 176 -9.10 -15.77 5.20
N ASP A 177 -8.63 -14.84 4.38
CA ASP A 177 -7.49 -15.06 3.51
C ASP A 177 -6.21 -15.27 4.33
N PHE A 178 -5.28 -16.06 3.76
CA PHE A 178 -3.92 -16.14 4.25
C PHE A 178 -3.13 -14.95 3.70
N VAL A 179 -2.90 -13.94 4.52
CA VAL A 179 -2.09 -12.78 4.17
C VAL A 179 -1.14 -12.47 5.33
N ILE A 180 0.17 -12.51 5.06
CA ILE A 180 1.19 -11.98 5.96
C ILE A 180 1.82 -10.77 5.28
N THR A 181 1.84 -9.62 5.94
CA THR A 181 2.34 -8.37 5.41
C THR A 181 3.65 -8.01 6.08
N LEU A 182 4.70 -7.75 5.28
CA LEU A 182 5.97 -7.20 5.73
C LEU A 182 5.93 -5.68 5.56
N LEU A 183 6.16 -4.96 6.64
CA LEU A 183 6.24 -3.51 6.70
C LEU A 183 7.68 -3.07 6.95
N ASP A 184 8.05 -1.95 6.36
CA ASP A 184 9.30 -1.28 6.71
C ASP A 184 9.21 -0.57 8.08
N LYS A 185 10.29 0.06 8.50
CA LYS A 185 10.38 0.81 9.76
C LYS A 185 9.42 2.00 9.87
N ASP A 186 8.87 2.48 8.75
CA ASP A 186 7.97 3.63 8.68
C ASP A 186 6.50 3.21 8.46
N GLY A 187 6.22 1.91 8.25
CA GLY A 187 4.89 1.35 8.08
C GLY A 187 4.42 1.23 6.63
N ASN A 188 5.35 1.37 5.67
CA ASN A 188 5.05 1.09 4.28
C ASN A 188 5.06 -0.41 4.02
N THR A 189 4.13 -0.89 3.20
CA THR A 189 4.10 -2.30 2.78
C THR A 189 5.27 -2.58 1.83
N MET A 190 6.17 -3.45 2.24
CA MET A 190 7.26 -3.94 1.40
C MET A 190 6.85 -5.17 0.59
N ARG A 191 6.19 -6.13 1.23
CA ARG A 191 5.74 -7.39 0.61
C ARG A 191 4.49 -7.95 1.28
N ARG A 192 3.75 -8.77 0.54
CA ARG A 192 2.65 -9.59 1.06
C ARG A 192 2.88 -11.04 0.66
N MET A 193 2.79 -11.95 1.62
CA MET A 193 2.76 -13.39 1.40
C MET A 193 1.29 -13.83 1.33
N LEU A 194 0.86 -14.36 0.21
CA LEU A 194 -0.53 -14.75 -0.06
C LEU A 194 -0.76 -16.28 -0.01
N ASN A 195 0.30 -17.03 0.22
CA ASN A 195 0.23 -18.48 0.41
C ASN A 195 1.34 -18.97 1.34
N GLY A 196 1.09 -20.07 2.06
CA GLY A 196 2.03 -20.61 3.03
C GLY A 196 3.24 -21.35 2.42
N GLY A 197 3.32 -21.49 1.10
CA GLY A 197 4.40 -22.19 0.40
C GLY A 197 5.54 -21.28 -0.08
N GLU A 198 5.43 -19.96 0.04
CA GLU A 198 6.47 -19.02 -0.36
C GLU A 198 7.74 -19.21 0.49
N LYS A 199 8.93 -19.09 -0.12
CA LYS A 199 10.21 -19.16 0.57
C LYS A 199 10.39 -17.95 1.50
N LEU A 200 10.71 -18.21 2.77
CA LEU A 200 10.82 -17.17 3.79
C LEU A 200 11.95 -16.19 3.50
N GLU A 201 13.09 -16.69 3.05
CA GLU A 201 14.25 -15.86 2.67
C GLU A 201 13.89 -14.89 1.56
N GLN A 202 13.08 -15.34 0.59
CA GLN A 202 12.62 -14.49 -0.50
C GLN A 202 11.63 -13.43 0.01
N PHE A 203 10.72 -13.80 0.91
CA PHE A 203 9.77 -12.88 1.52
C PHE A 203 10.47 -11.81 2.36
N LEU A 204 11.45 -12.21 3.17
CA LEU A 204 12.22 -11.34 4.06
C LEU A 204 13.40 -10.64 3.38
N GLN A 205 13.70 -10.94 2.12
CA GLN A 205 14.86 -10.40 1.39
C GLN A 205 15.02 -8.87 1.51
N PRO A 206 13.95 -8.04 1.48
CA PRO A 206 14.11 -6.59 1.60
C PRO A 206 14.78 -6.14 2.91
N ILE A 207 14.52 -6.84 4.02
CA ILE A 207 15.12 -6.51 5.31
C ILE A 207 16.45 -7.24 5.54
N LEU A 208 16.62 -8.45 5.01
CA LEU A 208 17.87 -9.20 5.08
C LEU A 208 18.99 -8.48 4.31
N SER A 209 18.70 -7.96 3.12
CA SER A 209 19.69 -7.26 2.29
C SER A 209 20.09 -5.88 2.83
N SER A 210 19.16 -5.15 3.46
CA SER A 210 19.44 -3.84 4.04
C SER A 210 20.44 -3.92 5.19
N THR A 211 20.37 -4.96 6.00
CA THR A 211 21.27 -5.16 7.14
C THR A 211 22.69 -5.58 6.67
N ALA A 212 22.78 -6.39 5.63
CA ALA A 212 24.07 -6.77 5.04
C ALA A 212 24.83 -5.54 4.49
N ALA A 213 24.12 -4.61 3.85
CA ALA A 213 24.71 -3.37 3.34
C ALA A 213 25.23 -2.45 4.46
N VAL A 214 24.51 -2.32 5.56
CA VAL A 214 24.95 -1.53 6.73
C VAL A 214 26.17 -2.15 7.39
N SER A 215 26.21 -3.47 7.54
CA SER A 215 27.36 -4.19 8.11
C SER A 215 28.62 -4.05 7.25
N ALA A 216 28.50 -4.08 5.93
CA ALA A 216 29.62 -3.90 5.01
C ALA A 216 30.22 -2.48 5.08
N ASN A 217 29.37 -1.46 5.16
CA ASN A 217 29.82 -0.07 5.29
C ASN A 217 30.52 0.20 6.62
N ASN A 218 30.07 -0.37 7.72
CA ASN A 218 30.69 -0.21 9.04
C ASN A 218 32.06 -0.92 9.13
N ALA A 219 32.25 -2.00 8.39
CA ALA A 219 33.55 -2.69 8.33
C ALA A 219 34.64 -1.88 7.58
N GLN A 220 34.24 -1.02 6.64
CA GLN A 220 35.16 -0.17 5.87
C GLN A 220 35.56 1.12 6.57
N THR A 221 34.83 1.55 7.61
CA THR A 221 35.09 2.81 8.35
C THR A 221 35.92 2.62 9.61
N SER A 222 36.38 1.41 9.93
CA SER A 222 37.27 1.20 11.07
C SER A 222 38.66 1.78 10.77
N PRO A 223 39.18 2.77 11.55
CA PRO A 223 40.46 3.39 11.29
C PRO A 223 41.59 2.37 11.46
N THR A 224 42.40 2.25 10.43
CA THR A 224 43.65 1.48 10.47
C THR A 224 44.50 1.98 11.64
N LYS A 225 44.71 1.11 12.64
CA LYS A 225 45.57 1.40 13.78
C LYS A 225 47.00 1.60 13.27
N VAL A 226 47.49 2.83 13.25
CA VAL A 226 48.86 3.17 12.91
C VAL A 226 49.80 2.56 13.98
N PRO A 227 50.75 1.71 13.66
CA PRO A 227 51.75 1.25 14.64
C PRO A 227 52.71 2.40 14.95
N HIS A 228 52.90 2.66 16.22
CA HIS A 228 54.00 3.50 16.74
C HIS A 228 55.28 2.70 16.87
#